data_97eee623732509c661a23d96d420f94e
#
_entry.id   97eee623732509c661a23d96d420f94e
#
_cell.length_a   1.000
_cell.length_b   1.000
_cell.length_c   1.000
_cell.angle_alpha   90.00
_cell.angle_beta   90.00
_cell.angle_gamma   90.00
#
_symmetry.space_group_name_H-M   'P 1'
#
loop_
_entity.id
_entity.type
_entity.pdbx_description
1 polymer ?
#
loop_
_entity_poly.entity_id
_entity_poly.type
_entity_poly.pdbx_seq_one_letter_code
_entity_poly.pdbx_strand_id
1 'polypeptide(L)'
;MLQKCLTTTDLEYEQEADIFANQQKFVKKLLPYEIFMANIEAENDEQLIIQALVESFDLHIAPNAAPGNICCVSTLEDIYHKHGYDVLQRALRLCVTTWEGETDSMSSNMIKGVTRLIIAFGDNLKDDAFREKVGRCSAREIGRTARERKAGSIGYAEAMLIQYNRKNSSGSALKWASLYNKKGGTLPQETNDDEVADE
;
A
#
# COMPACT_ATOMS: atom_id res chain seq x y z
N MET A 1 35.27 -1.96 -13.85
CA MET A 1 36.37 -1.84 -12.85
C MET A 1 36.31 -3.07 -11.96
N LEU A 2 37.33 -3.94 -12.08
CA LEU A 2 37.43 -5.14 -11.23
C LEU A 2 37.87 -4.69 -9.84
N GLN A 3 37.00 -4.88 -8.86
CA GLN A 3 37.31 -4.62 -7.45
C GLN A 3 38.27 -5.72 -6.97
N LYS A 4 39.49 -5.34 -6.62
CA LYS A 4 40.49 -6.26 -6.04
C LYS A 4 39.95 -6.75 -4.70
N CYS A 5 39.64 -8.06 -4.60
CA CYS A 5 39.48 -8.72 -3.33
C CYS A 5 40.84 -8.76 -2.62
N LEU A 6 41.00 -8.02 -1.55
CA LEU A 6 42.11 -8.14 -0.61
C LEU A 6 41.77 -9.28 0.36
N THR A 7 42.40 -10.41 0.18
CA THR A 7 42.42 -11.47 1.21
C THR A 7 43.51 -11.14 2.22
N THR A 8 43.11 -10.83 3.43
CA THR A 8 44.03 -10.72 4.57
C THR A 8 43.99 -12.05 5.33
N THR A 9 45.11 -12.74 5.35
CA THR A 9 45.36 -13.89 6.22
C THR A 9 46.06 -13.38 7.48
N ASP A 10 45.69 -13.91 8.65
CA ASP A 10 46.26 -13.62 9.97
C ASP A 10 45.75 -12.33 10.68
N LEU A 11 44.47 -12.05 10.61
CA LEU A 11 43.82 -11.04 11.46
C LEU A 11 43.41 -11.67 12.78
N GLU A 12 43.64 -10.94 13.88
CA GLU A 12 43.01 -11.28 15.16
C GLU A 12 41.52 -10.93 15.12
N TYR A 13 40.70 -11.65 15.90
CA TYR A 13 39.22 -11.51 15.92
C TYR A 13 38.75 -10.05 16.10
N GLU A 14 39.47 -9.27 16.93
CA GLU A 14 39.18 -7.85 17.15
C GLU A 14 39.40 -7.01 15.88
N GLN A 15 40.42 -7.33 15.09
CA GLN A 15 40.72 -6.65 13.83
C GLN A 15 39.71 -7.02 12.75
N GLU A 16 39.25 -8.28 12.70
CA GLU A 16 38.19 -8.70 11.81
C GLU A 16 36.86 -8.00 12.14
N ALA A 17 36.52 -7.92 13.42
CA ALA A 17 35.34 -7.23 13.89
C ALA A 17 35.35 -5.72 13.56
N ASP A 18 36.53 -5.08 13.68
CA ASP A 18 36.68 -3.65 13.35
C ASP A 18 36.59 -3.38 11.85
N ILE A 19 37.19 -4.26 11.03
CA ILE A 19 37.05 -4.20 9.57
C ILE A 19 35.61 -4.40 9.16
N PHE A 20 34.93 -5.40 9.72
CA PHE A 20 33.50 -5.65 9.45
C PHE A 20 32.62 -4.47 9.84
N ALA A 21 32.82 -3.90 11.04
CA ALA A 21 32.07 -2.73 11.51
C ALA A 21 32.34 -1.49 10.63
N ASN A 22 33.57 -1.31 10.15
CA ASN A 22 33.93 -0.22 9.26
C ASN A 22 33.37 -0.42 7.84
N GLN A 23 33.40 -1.64 7.30
CA GLN A 23 32.79 -1.96 6.01
C GLN A 23 31.28 -1.64 6.03
N GLN A 24 30.57 -2.00 7.11
CA GLN A 24 29.15 -1.71 7.27
C GLN A 24 28.83 -0.19 7.24
N LYS A 25 29.74 0.68 7.70
CA LYS A 25 29.57 2.14 7.65
C LYS A 25 29.65 2.72 6.23
N PHE A 26 30.36 2.06 5.32
CA PHE A 26 30.58 2.51 3.95
C PHE A 26 29.69 1.84 2.91
N VAL A 27 28.94 0.79 3.30
CA VAL A 27 27.99 0.13 2.39
C VAL A 27 26.76 1.03 2.27
N LYS A 28 26.55 1.57 1.08
CA LYS A 28 25.31 2.29 0.77
C LYS A 28 24.14 1.32 0.92
N LYS A 29 23.20 1.65 1.84
CA LYS A 29 21.98 0.87 1.97
C LYS A 29 21.20 0.92 0.65
N LEU A 30 20.82 -0.24 0.14
CA LEU A 30 19.97 -0.34 -1.03
C LEU A 30 18.62 0.34 -0.77
N LEU A 31 18.14 1.04 -1.75
CA LEU A 31 16.79 1.62 -1.71
C LEU A 31 15.74 0.49 -1.85
N PRO A 32 14.55 0.65 -1.28
CA PRO A 32 13.48 -0.34 -1.42
C PRO A 32 13.20 -0.75 -2.88
N TYR A 33 13.27 0.20 -3.80
CA TYR A 33 13.15 -0.06 -5.23
C TYR A 33 14.27 -0.99 -5.75
N GLU A 34 15.52 -0.73 -5.36
CA GLU A 34 16.68 -1.56 -5.78
C GLU A 34 16.53 -3.00 -5.26
N ILE A 35 16.06 -3.15 -4.01
CA ILE A 35 15.79 -4.47 -3.41
C ILE A 35 14.66 -5.18 -4.15
N PHE A 36 13.56 -4.46 -4.45
CA PHE A 36 12.42 -5.01 -5.17
C PHE A 36 12.84 -5.52 -6.56
N MET A 37 13.61 -4.73 -7.32
CA MET A 37 14.12 -5.12 -8.64
C MET A 37 15.07 -6.31 -8.57
N ALA A 38 15.94 -6.37 -7.56
CA ALA A 38 16.80 -7.52 -7.35
C ALA A 38 16.00 -8.81 -7.05
N ASN A 39 14.89 -8.70 -6.34
CA ASN A 39 13.99 -9.81 -6.10
C ASN A 39 13.25 -10.25 -7.38
N ILE A 40 12.91 -9.34 -8.27
CA ILE A 40 12.39 -9.65 -9.62
C ILE A 40 13.43 -10.45 -10.42
N GLU A 41 14.67 -9.96 -10.47
CA GLU A 41 15.77 -10.66 -11.16
C GLU A 41 16.09 -12.05 -10.55
N ALA A 42 15.81 -12.21 -9.25
CA ALA A 42 15.92 -13.48 -8.54
C ALA A 42 14.69 -14.39 -8.70
N GLU A 43 13.73 -14.00 -9.54
CA GLU A 43 12.48 -14.73 -9.83
C GLU A 43 11.64 -15.03 -8.59
N ASN A 44 11.63 -14.12 -7.61
CA ASN A 44 10.79 -14.27 -6.43
C ASN A 44 9.31 -14.08 -6.78
N ASP A 45 8.51 -15.09 -6.56
CA ASP A 45 7.08 -15.16 -6.94
C ASP A 45 6.27 -13.96 -6.49
N GLU A 46 6.48 -13.50 -5.25
CA GLU A 46 5.73 -12.38 -4.68
C GLU A 46 5.94 -11.08 -5.46
N GLN A 47 7.19 -10.72 -5.73
CA GLN A 47 7.51 -9.50 -6.46
C GLN A 47 7.05 -9.59 -7.91
N LEU A 48 7.13 -10.76 -8.53
CA LEU A 48 6.59 -11.00 -9.86
C LEU A 48 5.05 -10.83 -9.89
N ILE A 49 4.34 -11.35 -8.89
CA ILE A 49 2.88 -11.20 -8.76
C ILE A 49 2.52 -9.71 -8.59
N ILE A 50 3.23 -8.99 -7.72
CA ILE A 50 3.00 -7.55 -7.49
C ILE A 50 3.28 -6.76 -8.76
N GLN A 51 4.37 -7.05 -9.47
CA GLN A 51 4.71 -6.40 -10.73
C GLN A 51 3.62 -6.63 -11.78
N ALA A 52 3.24 -7.88 -12.02
CA ALA A 52 2.18 -8.23 -12.98
C ALA A 52 0.85 -7.55 -12.64
N LEU A 53 0.53 -7.45 -11.35
CA LEU A 53 -0.67 -6.74 -10.89
C LEU A 53 -0.60 -5.24 -11.22
N VAL A 54 0.52 -4.58 -10.96
CA VAL A 54 0.72 -3.15 -11.27
C VAL A 54 0.60 -2.92 -12.78
N GLU A 55 1.28 -3.73 -13.58
CA GLU A 55 1.25 -3.66 -15.05
C GLU A 55 -0.15 -3.90 -15.62
N SER A 56 -0.99 -4.72 -14.97
CA SER A 56 -2.38 -4.95 -15.38
C SER A 56 -3.27 -3.70 -15.32
N PHE A 57 -2.81 -2.65 -14.65
CA PHE A 57 -3.47 -1.34 -14.57
C PHE A 57 -2.79 -0.27 -15.44
N ASP A 58 -1.94 -0.65 -16.38
CA ASP A 58 -1.12 0.26 -17.20
C ASP A 58 -0.20 1.17 -16.36
N LEU A 59 0.21 0.68 -15.19
CA LEU A 59 1.13 1.35 -14.28
C LEU A 59 2.51 0.68 -14.35
N HIS A 60 3.55 1.44 -13.97
CA HIS A 60 4.92 0.96 -13.95
C HIS A 60 5.57 1.16 -12.58
N ILE A 61 6.31 0.16 -12.12
CA ILE A 61 7.15 0.30 -10.93
C ILE A 61 8.42 1.06 -11.34
N ALA A 62 8.65 2.23 -10.73
CA ALA A 62 9.74 3.12 -11.09
C ALA A 62 10.35 3.80 -9.85
N PRO A 63 11.63 4.23 -9.90
CA PRO A 63 12.26 4.91 -8.77
C PRO A 63 11.72 6.33 -8.55
N ASN A 64 11.10 6.93 -9.56
CA ASN A 64 10.64 8.33 -9.51
C ASN A 64 9.12 8.41 -9.63
N ALA A 65 8.52 9.32 -8.87
CA ALA A 65 7.11 9.65 -8.98
C ALA A 65 6.83 10.41 -10.29
N ALA A 66 5.94 9.86 -11.11
CA ALA A 66 5.42 10.43 -12.35
C ALA A 66 4.01 9.89 -12.60
N PRO A 67 3.22 10.50 -13.48
CA PRO A 67 1.95 9.91 -13.90
C PRO A 67 2.16 8.49 -14.44
N GLY A 68 1.36 7.53 -13.99
CA GLY A 68 1.51 6.14 -14.35
C GLY A 68 2.61 5.36 -13.61
N ASN A 69 3.40 6.01 -12.75
CA ASN A 69 4.45 5.35 -11.98
C ASN A 69 4.06 5.11 -10.53
N ILE A 70 4.47 3.96 -10.00
CA ILE A 70 4.45 3.64 -8.57
C ILE A 70 5.89 3.52 -8.07
N CYS A 71 6.28 4.36 -7.11
CA CYS A 71 7.61 4.34 -6.50
C CYS A 71 7.61 3.78 -5.06
N CYS A 72 6.45 3.52 -4.49
CA CYS A 72 6.30 3.07 -3.10
C CYS A 72 6.19 1.53 -2.97
N VAL A 73 7.17 0.81 -3.53
CA VAL A 73 7.17 -0.67 -3.59
C VAL A 73 6.98 -1.32 -2.21
N SER A 74 7.65 -0.84 -1.17
CA SER A 74 7.46 -1.36 0.19
C SER A 74 6.01 -1.22 0.70
N THR A 75 5.23 -0.29 0.13
CA THR A 75 3.80 -0.17 0.46
C THR A 75 3.00 -1.29 -0.19
N LEU A 76 3.34 -1.64 -1.42
CA LEU A 76 2.68 -2.75 -2.14
C LEU A 76 2.98 -4.07 -1.45
N GLU A 77 4.26 -4.33 -1.12
CA GLU A 77 4.69 -5.51 -0.36
C GLU A 77 4.00 -5.58 1.01
N ASP A 78 3.99 -4.48 1.77
CA ASP A 78 3.30 -4.39 3.07
C ASP A 78 1.80 -4.76 2.98
N ILE A 79 1.11 -4.28 1.95
CA ILE A 79 -0.33 -4.56 1.77
C ILE A 79 -0.53 -6.00 1.33
N TYR A 80 0.28 -6.49 0.39
CA TYR A 80 0.22 -7.87 -0.08
C TYR A 80 0.43 -8.86 1.06
N HIS A 81 1.49 -8.69 1.86
CA HIS A 81 1.79 -9.54 3.00
C HIS A 81 0.70 -9.53 4.08
N LYS A 82 0.15 -8.36 4.39
CA LYS A 82 -0.79 -8.21 5.52
C LYS A 82 -2.22 -8.55 5.15
N HIS A 83 -2.60 -8.32 3.90
CA HIS A 83 -4.01 -8.32 3.49
C HIS A 83 -4.28 -9.14 2.22
N GLY A 84 -3.22 -9.63 1.56
CA GLY A 84 -3.32 -10.49 0.37
C GLY A 84 -3.53 -9.72 -0.94
N TYR A 85 -3.57 -10.53 -2.01
CA TYR A 85 -3.68 -10.07 -3.39
C TYR A 85 -4.96 -9.25 -3.65
N ASP A 86 -6.12 -9.76 -3.21
CA ASP A 86 -7.42 -9.15 -3.53
C ASP A 86 -7.56 -7.74 -2.97
N VAL A 87 -7.06 -7.51 -1.76
CA VAL A 87 -7.08 -6.19 -1.12
C VAL A 87 -6.15 -5.23 -1.85
N LEU A 88 -4.95 -5.68 -2.24
CA LEU A 88 -4.01 -4.87 -3.01
C LEU A 88 -4.60 -4.52 -4.38
N GLN A 89 -5.15 -5.51 -5.09
CA GLN A 89 -5.78 -5.33 -6.39
C GLN A 89 -6.94 -4.31 -6.31
N ARG A 90 -7.83 -4.47 -5.32
CA ARG A 90 -8.96 -3.54 -5.13
C ARG A 90 -8.49 -2.13 -4.81
N ALA A 91 -7.44 -1.99 -3.98
CA ALA A 91 -6.87 -0.69 -3.64
C ALA A 91 -6.29 0.02 -4.86
N LEU A 92 -5.48 -0.66 -5.67
CA LEU A 92 -4.93 -0.11 -6.90
C LEU A 92 -6.03 0.23 -7.91
N ARG A 93 -6.99 -0.67 -8.12
CA ARG A 93 -8.15 -0.42 -8.98
C ARG A 93 -8.91 0.84 -8.58
N LEU A 94 -9.22 1.02 -7.30
CA LEU A 94 -9.89 2.23 -6.81
C LEU A 94 -9.06 3.49 -7.05
N CYS A 95 -7.75 3.45 -6.80
CA CYS A 95 -6.87 4.58 -7.08
C CYS A 95 -6.86 4.95 -8.57
N VAL A 96 -6.67 3.96 -9.45
CA VAL A 96 -6.60 4.18 -10.91
C VAL A 96 -7.94 4.64 -11.46
N THR A 97 -9.04 3.95 -11.14
CA THR A 97 -10.36 4.28 -11.69
C THR A 97 -10.93 5.60 -11.16
N THR A 98 -10.43 6.10 -10.04
CA THR A 98 -10.89 7.38 -9.44
C THR A 98 -10.07 8.56 -9.93
N TRP A 99 -8.75 8.41 -10.14
CA TRP A 99 -7.83 9.52 -10.44
C TRP A 99 -6.91 9.24 -11.62
N GLU A 100 -7.22 8.23 -12.44
CA GLU A 100 -6.54 7.95 -13.72
C GLU A 100 -5.00 7.82 -13.61
N GLY A 101 -4.50 7.32 -12.50
CA GLY A 101 -3.05 7.14 -12.29
C GLY A 101 -2.26 8.45 -12.08
N GLU A 102 -2.93 9.54 -11.67
CA GLU A 102 -2.24 10.77 -11.25
C GLU A 102 -1.17 10.48 -10.19
N THR A 103 -0.03 11.17 -10.25
CA THR A 103 1.11 10.97 -9.35
C THR A 103 0.73 10.99 -7.87
N ASP A 104 -0.13 11.93 -7.45
CA ASP A 104 -0.56 12.06 -6.06
C ASP A 104 -1.44 10.88 -5.62
N SER A 105 -2.17 10.24 -6.56
CA SER A 105 -3.02 9.08 -6.27
C SER A 105 -2.22 7.79 -6.03
N MET A 106 -1.00 7.71 -6.58
CA MET A 106 -0.10 6.56 -6.43
C MET A 106 0.87 6.71 -5.26
N SER A 107 0.65 7.69 -4.38
CA SER A 107 1.48 7.86 -3.19
C SER A 107 1.19 6.80 -2.12
N SER A 108 2.22 6.45 -1.33
CA SER A 108 2.12 5.47 -0.22
C SER A 108 0.94 5.75 0.72
N ASN A 109 0.74 7.01 1.12
CA ASN A 109 -0.32 7.38 2.04
C ASN A 109 -1.71 7.27 1.40
N MET A 110 -1.83 7.56 0.11
CA MET A 110 -3.10 7.41 -0.62
C MET A 110 -3.49 5.94 -0.72
N ILE A 111 -2.59 5.09 -1.22
CA ILE A 111 -2.84 3.65 -1.37
C ILE A 111 -3.15 3.02 0.01
N LYS A 112 -2.36 3.32 1.05
CA LYS A 112 -2.62 2.85 2.42
C LYS A 112 -3.94 3.41 2.98
N GLY A 113 -4.33 4.64 2.62
CA GLY A 113 -5.61 5.23 3.01
C GLY A 113 -6.80 4.51 2.39
N VAL A 114 -6.74 4.21 1.09
CA VAL A 114 -7.76 3.41 0.39
C VAL A 114 -7.83 2.00 0.98
N THR A 115 -6.67 1.36 1.20
CA THR A 115 -6.60 0.04 1.84
C THR A 115 -7.30 0.03 3.21
N ARG A 116 -7.10 1.07 4.03
CA ARG A 116 -7.80 1.19 5.33
C ARG A 116 -9.31 1.24 5.18
N LEU A 117 -9.81 1.95 4.17
CA LEU A 117 -11.26 1.99 3.89
C LEU A 117 -11.79 0.62 3.46
N ILE A 118 -11.06 -0.07 2.58
CA ILE A 118 -11.41 -1.43 2.13
C ILE A 118 -11.51 -2.38 3.33
N ILE A 119 -10.50 -2.39 4.21
CA ILE A 119 -10.46 -3.26 5.38
C ILE A 119 -11.57 -2.89 6.39
N ALA A 120 -11.80 -1.59 6.61
CA ALA A 120 -12.76 -1.13 7.61
C ALA A 120 -14.23 -1.37 7.19
N PHE A 121 -14.51 -1.37 5.90
CA PHE A 121 -15.89 -1.35 5.39
C PHE A 121 -16.22 -2.52 4.46
N GLY A 122 -15.23 -3.25 3.95
CA GLY A 122 -15.45 -4.40 3.07
C GLY A 122 -16.41 -4.08 1.92
N ASP A 123 -17.48 -4.85 1.78
CA ASP A 123 -18.48 -4.71 0.73
C ASP A 123 -19.45 -3.52 0.96
N ASN A 124 -19.45 -2.92 2.14
CA ASN A 124 -20.20 -1.68 2.39
C ASN A 124 -19.55 -0.47 1.69
N LEU A 125 -18.25 -0.52 1.39
CA LEU A 125 -17.57 0.44 0.53
C LEU A 125 -17.88 0.09 -0.94
N LYS A 126 -18.86 0.76 -1.54
CA LYS A 126 -19.20 0.52 -2.94
C LYS A 126 -18.24 1.25 -3.87
N ASP A 127 -17.56 0.50 -4.76
CA ASP A 127 -16.50 1.02 -5.63
C ASP A 127 -17.01 2.13 -6.57
N ASP A 128 -18.22 1.97 -7.14
CA ASP A 128 -18.82 2.99 -7.99
C ASP A 128 -19.15 4.27 -7.22
N ALA A 129 -19.68 4.13 -5.99
CA ALA A 129 -19.97 5.28 -5.13
C ALA A 129 -18.66 5.97 -4.68
N PHE A 130 -17.59 5.20 -4.45
CA PHE A 130 -16.27 5.75 -4.14
C PHE A 130 -15.78 6.60 -5.30
N ARG A 131 -15.75 6.04 -6.50
CA ARG A 131 -15.32 6.74 -7.72
C ARG A 131 -16.15 8.00 -7.95
N GLU A 132 -17.48 7.92 -7.88
CA GLU A 132 -18.36 9.07 -8.12
C GLU A 132 -18.17 10.18 -7.08
N LYS A 133 -18.10 9.83 -5.79
CA LYS A 133 -18.13 10.82 -4.70
C LYS A 133 -16.77 11.34 -4.33
N VAL A 134 -15.77 10.44 -4.18
CA VAL A 134 -14.41 10.80 -3.81
C VAL A 134 -13.68 11.37 -5.01
N GLY A 135 -13.93 10.87 -6.21
CA GLY A 135 -13.36 11.38 -7.47
C GLY A 135 -13.81 12.80 -7.87
N ARG A 136 -14.78 13.39 -7.14
CA ARG A 136 -15.08 14.83 -7.28
C ARG A 136 -13.97 15.74 -6.74
N CYS A 137 -13.09 15.19 -5.92
CA CYS A 137 -11.89 15.85 -5.43
C CYS A 137 -10.68 15.22 -6.11
N SER A 138 -9.73 16.05 -6.55
CA SER A 138 -8.45 15.56 -7.04
C SER A 138 -7.67 14.84 -5.93
N ALA A 139 -6.75 13.95 -6.29
CA ALA A 139 -5.88 13.27 -5.33
C ALA A 139 -5.10 14.27 -4.47
N ARG A 140 -4.70 15.40 -5.06
CA ARG A 140 -4.00 16.50 -4.38
C ARG A 140 -4.85 17.17 -3.30
N GLU A 141 -6.13 17.40 -3.57
CA GLU A 141 -7.08 17.98 -2.60
C GLU A 141 -7.33 17.03 -1.43
N ILE A 142 -7.48 15.73 -1.71
CA ILE A 142 -7.55 14.69 -0.67
C ILE A 142 -6.29 14.76 0.21
N GLY A 143 -5.09 14.83 -0.40
CA GLY A 143 -3.82 14.92 0.33
C GLY A 143 -3.71 16.20 1.18
N ARG A 144 -4.24 17.34 0.71
CA ARG A 144 -4.29 18.58 1.49
C ARG A 144 -5.19 18.42 2.71
N THR A 145 -6.42 17.98 2.52
CA THR A 145 -7.38 17.74 3.60
C THR A 145 -6.86 16.70 4.60
N ALA A 146 -6.17 15.66 4.12
CA ALA A 146 -5.58 14.66 4.98
C ALA A 146 -4.55 15.23 5.96
N ARG A 147 -3.65 16.12 5.48
CA ARG A 147 -2.63 16.77 6.31
C ARG A 147 -3.20 17.70 7.38
N GLU A 148 -4.32 18.35 7.08
CA GLU A 148 -5.05 19.20 8.04
C GLU A 148 -5.72 18.39 9.15
N ARG A 149 -5.99 17.10 8.91
CA ARG A 149 -6.69 16.23 9.86
C ARG A 149 -5.74 15.41 10.71
N LYS A 150 -5.00 14.50 10.11
CA LYS A 150 -4.06 13.60 10.79
C LYS A 150 -2.89 13.23 9.89
N ALA A 151 -1.74 12.99 10.51
CA ALA A 151 -0.57 12.51 9.80
C ALA A 151 -0.78 11.09 9.23
N GLY A 152 -0.15 10.82 8.10
CA GLY A 152 -0.08 9.49 7.49
C GLY A 152 -1.39 9.01 6.86
N SER A 153 -1.45 7.72 6.59
CA SER A 153 -2.54 7.09 5.84
C SER A 153 -3.92 7.21 6.49
N ILE A 154 -3.99 7.39 7.81
CA ILE A 154 -5.26 7.57 8.51
C ILE A 154 -5.93 8.90 8.14
N GLY A 155 -5.16 9.98 8.00
CA GLY A 155 -5.67 11.26 7.53
C GLY A 155 -6.25 11.18 6.12
N TYR A 156 -5.60 10.40 5.23
CA TYR A 156 -6.11 10.14 3.88
C TYR A 156 -7.43 9.34 3.91
N ALA A 157 -7.51 8.29 4.72
CA ALA A 157 -8.75 7.53 4.90
C ALA A 157 -9.89 8.41 5.42
N GLU A 158 -9.61 9.29 6.40
CA GLU A 158 -10.59 10.25 6.90
C GLU A 158 -11.06 11.24 5.83
N ALA A 159 -10.13 11.83 5.08
CA ALA A 159 -10.45 12.78 4.02
C ALA A 159 -11.36 12.14 2.95
N MET A 160 -11.03 10.93 2.52
CA MET A 160 -11.84 10.17 1.57
C MET A 160 -13.20 9.77 2.15
N LEU A 161 -13.27 9.37 3.43
CA LEU A 161 -14.53 9.02 4.08
C LEU A 161 -15.49 10.21 4.20
N ILE A 162 -14.98 11.43 4.42
CA ILE A 162 -15.77 12.66 4.39
C ILE A 162 -16.44 12.82 3.03
N GLN A 163 -15.68 12.70 1.96
CA GLN A 163 -16.20 12.86 0.60
C GLN A 163 -17.19 11.74 0.25
N TYR A 164 -16.88 10.50 0.64
CA TYR A 164 -17.77 9.35 0.42
C TYR A 164 -19.12 9.53 1.14
N ASN A 165 -19.11 10.01 2.37
CA ASN A 165 -20.32 10.22 3.18
C ASN A 165 -21.09 11.51 2.81
N ARG A 166 -20.51 12.37 1.99
CA ARG A 166 -21.16 13.62 1.60
C ARG A 166 -22.48 13.35 0.90
N LYS A 167 -23.54 13.98 1.38
CA LYS A 167 -24.92 13.80 0.90
C LYS A 167 -25.51 12.39 1.11
N ASN A 168 -24.90 11.56 1.95
CA ASN A 168 -25.54 10.33 2.40
C ASN A 168 -26.53 10.63 3.54
N SER A 169 -27.65 9.90 3.57
CA SER A 169 -28.51 9.87 4.75
C SER A 169 -27.76 9.23 5.93
N SER A 170 -28.13 9.55 7.15
CA SER A 170 -27.49 9.00 8.36
C SER A 170 -27.50 7.46 8.41
N GLY A 171 -28.47 6.81 7.77
CA GLY A 171 -28.55 5.35 7.70
C GLY A 171 -27.64 4.69 6.67
N SER A 172 -27.18 5.43 5.63
CA SER A 172 -26.31 4.91 4.57
C SER A 172 -24.85 5.38 4.69
N ALA A 173 -24.56 6.22 5.68
CA ALA A 173 -23.21 6.73 5.90
C ALA A 173 -22.32 5.69 6.57
N LEU A 174 -21.09 5.54 6.06
CA LEU A 174 -20.09 4.67 6.66
C LEU A 174 -19.63 5.25 8.01
N LYS A 175 -19.60 4.40 9.05
CA LYS A 175 -19.35 4.86 10.43
C LYS A 175 -17.88 5.11 10.69
N TRP A 176 -17.53 6.27 11.22
CA TRP A 176 -16.19 6.66 11.60
C TRP A 176 -15.50 5.67 12.55
N ALA A 177 -16.25 5.12 13.50
CA ALA A 177 -15.71 4.18 14.48
C ALA A 177 -15.02 2.97 13.83
N SER A 178 -15.49 2.53 12.66
CA SER A 178 -14.90 1.39 11.95
C SER A 178 -13.47 1.63 11.48
N LEU A 179 -13.08 2.87 11.18
CA LEU A 179 -11.69 3.21 10.82
C LEU A 179 -10.71 3.05 11.98
N TYR A 180 -11.19 3.08 13.22
CA TYR A 180 -10.37 3.08 14.43
C TYR A 180 -10.40 1.76 15.19
N ASN A 181 -11.15 0.77 14.73
CA ASN A 181 -11.14 -0.55 15.35
C ASN A 181 -9.73 -1.12 15.26
N LYS A 182 -9.10 -1.35 16.43
CA LYS A 182 -7.71 -1.83 16.56
C LYS A 182 -7.48 -3.24 15.98
N LYS A 183 -8.51 -4.03 15.83
CA LYS A 183 -8.52 -5.23 14.99
C LYS A 183 -8.88 -4.74 13.61
N GLY A 184 -7.89 -4.63 12.70
CA GLY A 184 -8.15 -4.33 11.28
C GLY A 184 -9.39 -5.08 10.88
N GLY A 185 -10.44 -4.37 10.44
CA GLY A 185 -11.79 -4.88 10.37
C GLY A 185 -11.78 -6.31 9.86
N THR A 186 -12.13 -7.24 10.73
CA THR A 186 -12.42 -8.59 10.33
C THR A 186 -13.59 -8.46 9.37
N LEU A 187 -13.42 -8.94 8.14
CA LEU A 187 -14.56 -9.11 7.22
C LEU A 187 -15.69 -9.72 8.06
N PRO A 188 -16.94 -9.27 7.92
CA PRO A 188 -18.05 -9.95 8.54
C PRO A 188 -17.92 -11.41 8.12
N GLN A 189 -17.70 -12.33 9.07
CA GLN A 189 -17.84 -13.74 8.79
C GLN A 189 -19.27 -13.90 8.29
N GLU A 190 -19.42 -14.45 7.10
CA GLU A 190 -20.69 -14.97 6.64
C GLU A 190 -21.16 -15.95 7.70
N THR A 191 -22.18 -15.56 8.46
CA THR A 191 -22.93 -16.47 9.30
C THR A 191 -23.67 -17.36 8.31
N ASN A 192 -23.17 -18.56 8.10
CA ASN A 192 -23.92 -19.65 7.50
C ASN A 192 -25.02 -20.02 8.48
N ASP A 193 -26.14 -19.29 8.43
CA ASP A 193 -27.41 -19.66 9.03
C ASP A 193 -28.15 -20.60 8.06
N ASP A 194 -27.53 -21.75 7.73
CA ASP A 194 -28.17 -22.91 7.13
C ASP A 194 -28.11 -24.08 8.13
N GLU A 195 -28.65 -23.91 9.32
CA GLU A 195 -29.16 -25.03 10.09
C GLU A 195 -30.63 -25.20 9.78
N VAL A 196 -30.86 -26.02 8.76
CA VAL A 196 -32.14 -26.66 8.50
C VAL A 196 -32.59 -27.39 9.75
N ALA A 197 -33.67 -26.93 10.37
CA ALA A 197 -34.41 -27.72 11.33
C ALA A 197 -35.24 -28.74 10.54
N ASP A 198 -34.74 -29.96 10.48
CA ASP A 198 -35.57 -31.15 10.28
C ASP A 198 -36.03 -31.66 11.67
N GLU A 199 -37.32 -31.49 11.93
CA GLU A 199 -38.15 -32.48 12.65
C GLU A 199 -39.64 -32.16 12.45
#